data_5b57dfba45c08f24c8d1f459d23cd2e7
#
_entry.id   5b57dfba45c08f24c8d1f459d23cd2e7
#
_cell.length_a   1.000
_cell.length_b   1.000
_cell.length_c   1.000
_cell.angle_alpha   90.00
_cell.angle_beta   90.00
_cell.angle_gamma   90.00
#
_symmetry.space_group_name_H-M   'P 1'
#
loop_
_entity.id
_entity.type
_entity.pdbx_description
1 polymer ?
#
loop_
_entity_poly.entity_id
_entity_poly.type
_entity_poly.pdbx_seq_one_letter_code
_entity_poly.pdbx_strand_id
1 'polypeptide(L)'
;MRKPSASERLFPQTYFGLKRSHHMAYSEKAPEHLSSVSVDPMEMDSFSRMAADWWDPNGPFKPLHIMNGARLGFIRDTLCDHFHRDPEAAEPLKGLRLLDIGCGGGLLCEPMVRMGADVTGVDALEKTLKTAKTHAEQVGVDVNYIHGTVEQLIESGEKPFDGVLNMEVIEHVVSPGDFIADCAKMVRPGGLMITSTINRSFKAFAFAIVGAEYILRWLPRGTHQYEKLVKPREMQRYLKDAGLTPEPSIGMSLNPLSNNWKFTDDLGINYVTVGKFLN
;
A
#
# COMPACT_ATOMS: atom_id res chain seq x y z
N MET A 1 -10.11 34.70 -4.80
CA MET A 1 -10.02 33.60 -3.82
C MET A 1 -9.72 32.33 -4.59
N ARG A 2 -8.56 31.70 -4.33
CA ARG A 2 -8.10 30.50 -5.04
C ARG A 2 -8.80 29.29 -4.40
N LYS A 3 -9.48 28.45 -5.18
CA LYS A 3 -10.04 27.17 -4.67
C LYS A 3 -8.88 26.27 -4.26
N PRO A 4 -8.92 25.64 -3.10
CA PRO A 4 -7.87 24.70 -2.67
C PRO A 4 -7.79 23.50 -3.61
N SER A 5 -6.57 22.97 -3.82
CA SER A 5 -6.32 21.79 -4.66
C SER A 5 -6.93 20.54 -4.02
N ALA A 6 -7.11 19.47 -4.81
CA ALA A 6 -7.64 18.19 -4.32
C ALA A 6 -6.84 17.63 -3.14
N SER A 7 -5.51 17.87 -3.10
CA SER A 7 -4.63 17.45 -2.01
C SER A 7 -4.86 18.24 -0.70
N GLU A 8 -5.25 19.52 -0.78
CA GLU A 8 -5.53 20.34 0.42
C GLU A 8 -6.87 20.00 1.07
N ARG A 9 -7.79 19.33 0.35
CA ARG A 9 -9.10 18.90 0.88
C ARG A 9 -9.04 17.59 1.69
N LEU A 10 -7.99 16.80 1.52
CA LEU A 10 -7.82 15.51 2.22
C LEU A 10 -7.31 15.65 3.66
N PHE A 11 -6.87 16.86 4.09
CA PHE A 11 -6.33 17.11 5.43
C PHE A 11 -6.88 18.38 6.08
N PRO A 12 -8.18 18.44 6.44
CA PRO A 12 -8.67 19.54 7.25
C PRO A 12 -8.17 19.40 8.69
N GLN A 13 -7.55 20.44 9.23
CA GLN A 13 -6.96 20.50 10.57
C GLN A 13 -7.95 20.51 11.74
N THR A 14 -9.23 20.25 11.54
CA THR A 14 -10.21 20.30 12.64
C THR A 14 -11.32 19.29 12.45
N TYR A 15 -11.33 18.22 13.25
CA TYR A 15 -12.58 17.57 13.66
C TYR A 15 -12.42 16.91 15.03
N PHE A 16 -13.09 17.52 16.03
CA PHE A 16 -13.41 16.90 17.31
C PHE A 16 -14.80 16.26 17.24
N GLY A 17 -14.86 15.01 17.66
CA GLY A 17 -16.06 14.36 18.18
C GLY A 17 -16.86 13.51 17.23
N LEU A 18 -16.74 12.17 17.40
CA LEU A 18 -17.89 11.26 17.34
C LEU A 18 -17.59 9.92 18.02
N LYS A 19 -18.67 9.32 18.55
CA LYS A 19 -18.74 8.30 19.58
C LYS A 19 -18.37 6.88 19.12
N ARG A 20 -17.86 6.10 20.09
CA ARG A 20 -17.54 4.66 20.11
C ARG A 20 -18.68 3.75 19.67
N SER A 21 -18.37 2.68 18.94
CA SER A 21 -19.08 1.41 19.10
C SER A 21 -18.28 0.19 18.60
N HIS A 22 -18.18 -0.78 19.49
CA HIS A 22 -17.95 -2.22 19.37
C HIS A 22 -16.56 -2.74 18.93
N HIS A 23 -15.70 -2.90 19.95
CA HIS A 23 -14.59 -3.85 19.92
C HIS A 23 -15.11 -5.28 20.08
N MET A 24 -14.82 -6.16 19.12
CA MET A 24 -14.62 -7.57 19.37
C MET A 24 -13.15 -7.79 19.75
N ALA A 25 -12.90 -8.26 20.97
CA ALA A 25 -11.58 -8.59 21.46
C ALA A 25 -11.04 -9.84 20.74
N TYR A 26 -10.03 -9.66 19.88
CA TYR A 26 -9.21 -10.77 19.41
C TYR A 26 -8.13 -11.09 20.45
N SER A 27 -8.01 -12.39 20.80
CA SER A 27 -7.12 -12.97 21.79
C SER A 27 -5.65 -12.71 21.45
N GLU A 28 -4.91 -12.12 22.41
CA GLU A 28 -3.45 -12.04 22.42
C GLU A 28 -2.81 -13.43 22.58
N LYS A 29 -2.64 -14.17 21.49
CA LYS A 29 -1.63 -15.24 21.42
C LYS A 29 -1.15 -15.32 19.96
N ALA A 30 0.03 -14.74 19.71
CA ALA A 30 0.77 -15.00 18.48
C ALA A 30 1.13 -16.49 18.41
N PRO A 31 0.88 -17.19 17.28
CA PRO A 31 1.36 -18.56 17.10
C PRO A 31 2.89 -18.55 16.89
N GLU A 32 3.58 -19.42 17.60
CA GLU A 32 5.05 -19.61 17.62
C GLU A 32 5.67 -20.23 16.35
N HIS A 33 5.03 -20.15 15.19
CA HIS A 33 5.56 -20.63 13.92
C HIS A 33 5.44 -19.57 12.82
N LEU A 34 6.40 -18.64 12.82
CA LEU A 34 6.68 -17.76 11.68
C LEU A 34 7.54 -18.49 10.62
N SER A 35 7.00 -19.50 9.96
CA SER A 35 7.49 -19.90 8.64
C SER A 35 6.57 -19.27 7.58
N SER A 36 6.51 -17.96 7.51
CA SER A 36 5.82 -17.28 6.42
C SER A 36 6.71 -17.31 5.20
N VAL A 37 6.28 -18.01 4.17
CA VAL A 37 7.01 -18.25 2.92
C VAL A 37 7.29 -16.95 2.15
N SER A 38 6.50 -15.89 2.38
CA SER A 38 6.59 -14.64 1.62
C SER A 38 7.58 -13.60 2.17
N VAL A 39 7.95 -13.64 3.46
CA VAL A 39 8.73 -12.56 4.09
C VAL A 39 10.22 -12.87 4.14
N ASP A 40 11.07 -11.94 3.66
CA ASP A 40 12.52 -12.03 3.77
C ASP A 40 13.00 -11.49 5.15
N PRO A 41 13.63 -12.34 6.00
CA PRO A 41 14.07 -11.92 7.34
C PRO A 41 15.07 -10.75 7.36
N MET A 42 15.91 -10.61 6.33
CA MET A 42 16.89 -9.52 6.24
C MET A 42 16.21 -8.17 5.97
N GLU A 43 15.16 -8.18 5.15
CA GLU A 43 14.34 -7.00 4.87
C GLU A 43 13.60 -6.54 6.13
N MET A 44 13.03 -7.49 6.88
CA MET A 44 12.31 -7.21 8.13
C MET A 44 13.17 -6.46 9.15
N ASP A 45 14.45 -6.85 9.34
CA ASP A 45 15.34 -6.18 10.30
C ASP A 45 15.59 -4.71 9.90
N SER A 46 15.75 -4.44 8.60
CA SER A 46 15.93 -3.09 8.08
C SER A 46 14.72 -2.19 8.37
N PHE A 47 13.52 -2.64 8.03
CA PHE A 47 12.28 -1.88 8.28
C PHE A 47 11.99 -1.73 9.78
N SER A 48 12.27 -2.75 10.59
CA SER A 48 12.08 -2.71 12.04
C SER A 48 12.90 -1.59 12.70
N ARG A 49 14.11 -1.33 12.21
CA ARG A 49 14.96 -0.24 12.75
C ARG A 49 14.39 1.14 12.49
N MET A 50 13.67 1.33 11.38
CA MET A 50 13.09 2.60 10.96
C MET A 50 11.63 2.77 11.39
N ALA A 51 11.03 1.77 12.05
CA ALA A 51 9.59 1.74 12.31
C ALA A 51 9.04 2.95 13.10
N ALA A 52 9.85 3.58 13.96
CA ALA A 52 9.43 4.77 14.71
C ALA A 52 9.30 6.03 13.83
N ASP A 53 9.97 6.05 12.68
CA ASP A 53 10.09 7.24 11.83
C ASP A 53 9.07 7.26 10.69
N TRP A 54 8.08 6.33 10.68
CA TRP A 54 7.09 6.22 9.59
C TRP A 54 6.33 7.51 9.31
N TRP A 55 6.03 8.29 10.32
CA TRP A 55 5.26 9.53 10.20
C TRP A 55 6.11 10.80 10.18
N ASP A 56 7.44 10.67 10.21
CA ASP A 56 8.33 11.81 9.95
C ASP A 56 8.41 12.10 8.45
N PRO A 57 7.83 13.21 7.95
CA PRO A 57 7.84 13.55 6.53
C PRO A 57 9.23 13.92 6.01
N ASN A 58 10.22 14.08 6.88
CA ASN A 58 11.62 14.34 6.56
C ASN A 58 12.54 13.15 6.85
N GLY A 59 11.97 12.07 7.43
CA GLY A 59 12.66 10.84 7.79
C GLY A 59 12.92 9.90 6.60
N PRO A 60 13.26 8.63 6.91
CA PRO A 60 13.57 7.61 5.90
C PRO A 60 12.42 7.32 4.92
N PHE A 61 11.17 7.54 5.36
CA PHE A 61 9.97 7.30 4.55
C PHE A 61 9.48 8.53 3.78
N LYS A 62 10.28 9.61 3.75
CA LYS A 62 9.96 10.82 2.95
C LYS A 62 9.55 10.54 1.52
N PRO A 63 10.19 9.63 0.75
CA PRO A 63 9.75 9.30 -0.61
C PRO A 63 8.31 8.78 -0.67
N LEU A 64 7.90 7.95 0.31
CA LEU A 64 6.52 7.44 0.40
C LEU A 64 5.53 8.55 0.72
N HIS A 65 5.87 9.47 1.62
CA HIS A 65 5.04 10.65 1.92
C HIS A 65 4.79 11.51 0.69
N ILE A 66 5.84 11.81 -0.09
CA ILE A 66 5.73 12.62 -1.31
C ILE A 66 4.89 11.89 -2.38
N MET A 67 5.07 10.58 -2.52
CA MET A 67 4.34 9.75 -3.47
C MET A 67 2.87 9.57 -3.10
N ASN A 68 2.55 9.65 -1.80
CA ASN A 68 1.26 9.21 -1.26
C ASN A 68 0.07 9.99 -1.83
N GLY A 69 0.23 11.29 -2.06
CA GLY A 69 -0.83 12.11 -2.65
C GLY A 69 -1.27 11.62 -4.05
N ALA A 70 -0.31 11.25 -4.89
CA ALA A 70 -0.61 10.69 -6.21
C ALA A 70 -1.25 9.31 -6.10
N ARG A 71 -0.71 8.41 -5.24
CA ARG A 71 -1.24 7.06 -5.02
C ARG A 71 -2.68 7.08 -4.52
N LEU A 72 -2.98 7.89 -3.51
CA LEU A 72 -4.32 8.01 -2.94
C LEU A 72 -5.34 8.49 -3.96
N GLY A 73 -4.98 9.49 -4.79
CA GLY A 73 -5.84 9.93 -5.89
C GLY A 73 -6.13 8.80 -6.87
N PHE A 74 -5.11 8.08 -7.31
CA PHE A 74 -5.26 6.95 -8.22
C PHE A 74 -6.11 5.82 -7.62
N ILE A 75 -5.85 5.43 -6.37
CA ILE A 75 -6.61 4.38 -5.67
C ILE A 75 -8.09 4.77 -5.57
N ARG A 76 -8.38 6.00 -5.11
CA ARG A 76 -9.75 6.52 -5.01
C ARG A 76 -10.44 6.48 -6.37
N ASP A 77 -9.83 7.05 -7.39
CA ASP A 77 -10.44 7.18 -8.71
C ASP A 77 -10.66 5.80 -9.35
N THR A 78 -9.70 4.88 -9.22
CA THR A 78 -9.82 3.49 -9.70
C THR A 78 -10.96 2.74 -9.00
N LEU A 79 -11.06 2.84 -7.67
CA LEU A 79 -12.13 2.20 -6.90
C LEU A 79 -13.48 2.82 -7.23
N CYS A 80 -13.56 4.15 -7.34
CA CYS A 80 -14.80 4.85 -7.68
C CYS A 80 -15.30 4.49 -9.08
N ASP A 81 -14.40 4.45 -10.08
CA ASP A 81 -14.75 4.03 -11.43
C ASP A 81 -15.26 2.59 -11.46
N HIS A 82 -14.53 1.67 -10.83
CA HIS A 82 -14.89 0.25 -10.79
C HIS A 82 -16.23 -0.03 -10.09
N PHE A 83 -16.51 0.65 -8.98
CA PHE A 83 -17.74 0.48 -8.19
C PHE A 83 -18.82 1.51 -8.51
N HIS A 84 -18.69 2.27 -9.60
CA HIS A 84 -19.64 3.28 -10.07
C HIS A 84 -20.01 4.31 -8.99
N ARG A 85 -18.97 4.93 -8.38
CA ARG A 85 -19.11 5.93 -7.30
C ARG A 85 -18.61 7.29 -7.77
N ASP A 86 -19.11 8.33 -7.12
CA ASP A 86 -18.63 9.69 -7.33
C ASP A 86 -17.34 9.95 -6.54
N PRO A 87 -16.18 10.15 -7.18
CA PRO A 87 -14.91 10.42 -6.49
C PRO A 87 -14.89 11.76 -5.77
N GLU A 88 -15.81 12.69 -6.08
CA GLU A 88 -15.94 13.99 -5.42
C GLU A 88 -16.93 13.97 -4.23
N ALA A 89 -17.57 12.84 -3.94
CA ALA A 89 -18.42 12.68 -2.77
C ALA A 89 -17.62 12.90 -1.47
N ALA A 90 -18.29 13.27 -0.39
CA ALA A 90 -17.65 13.46 0.92
C ALA A 90 -16.98 12.18 1.45
N GLU A 91 -17.60 11.02 1.20
CA GLU A 91 -17.10 9.68 1.56
C GLU A 91 -17.15 8.77 0.32
N PRO A 92 -16.23 8.97 -0.65
CA PRO A 92 -16.30 8.28 -1.96
C PRO A 92 -16.15 6.76 -1.85
N LEU A 93 -15.47 6.27 -0.82
CA LEU A 93 -15.22 4.84 -0.59
C LEU A 93 -16.15 4.21 0.47
N LYS A 94 -17.24 4.91 0.85
CA LYS A 94 -18.13 4.48 1.93
C LYS A 94 -18.62 3.05 1.77
N GLY A 95 -18.35 2.21 2.82
CA GLY A 95 -18.79 0.82 2.89
C GLY A 95 -18.06 -0.14 1.95
N LEU A 96 -16.98 0.28 1.27
CA LEU A 96 -16.03 -0.66 0.67
C LEU A 96 -15.11 -1.22 1.74
N ARG A 97 -14.93 -2.53 1.74
CA ARG A 97 -13.94 -3.23 2.55
C ARG A 97 -12.62 -3.28 1.78
N LEU A 98 -11.59 -2.67 2.32
CA LEU A 98 -10.26 -2.60 1.71
C LEU A 98 -9.22 -3.29 2.57
N LEU A 99 -8.32 -4.03 1.91
CA LEU A 99 -7.16 -4.65 2.53
C LEU A 99 -5.89 -3.97 2.02
N ASP A 100 -5.04 -3.50 2.93
CA ASP A 100 -3.71 -2.98 2.63
C ASP A 100 -2.66 -3.98 3.15
N ILE A 101 -2.01 -4.70 2.24
CA ILE A 101 -1.01 -5.74 2.55
C ILE A 101 0.37 -5.09 2.56
N GLY A 102 1.13 -5.30 3.66
CA GLY A 102 2.36 -4.56 3.93
C GLY A 102 2.07 -3.10 4.24
N CYS A 103 1.04 -2.85 5.07
CA CYS A 103 0.51 -1.50 5.31
C CYS A 103 1.49 -0.56 6.01
N GLY A 104 2.60 -1.07 6.55
CA GLY A 104 3.59 -0.29 7.25
C GLY A 104 2.99 0.55 8.38
N GLY A 105 3.36 1.82 8.46
CA GLY A 105 2.84 2.77 9.44
C GLY A 105 1.42 3.28 9.16
N GLY A 106 0.71 2.75 8.16
CA GLY A 106 -0.69 3.13 7.89
C GLY A 106 -0.87 4.35 6.98
N LEU A 107 0.15 4.75 6.23
CA LEU A 107 0.12 5.92 5.35
C LEU A 107 -1.01 5.89 4.30
N LEU A 108 -1.44 4.72 3.87
CA LEU A 108 -2.59 4.54 2.97
C LEU A 108 -3.86 4.25 3.75
N CYS A 109 -3.79 3.43 4.81
CA CYS A 109 -4.96 3.01 5.58
C CYS A 109 -5.77 4.19 6.12
N GLU A 110 -5.12 5.12 6.81
CA GLU A 110 -5.81 6.23 7.46
C GLU A 110 -6.55 7.15 6.49
N PRO A 111 -5.96 7.61 5.37
CA PRO A 111 -6.70 8.39 4.39
C PRO A 111 -7.86 7.63 3.74
N MET A 112 -7.75 6.31 3.53
CA MET A 112 -8.84 5.51 2.98
C MET A 112 -10.01 5.39 3.96
N VAL A 113 -9.76 5.27 5.26
CA VAL A 113 -10.82 5.36 6.29
C VAL A 113 -11.49 6.72 6.26
N ARG A 114 -10.73 7.82 6.13
CA ARG A 114 -11.30 9.17 6.00
C ARG A 114 -12.15 9.37 4.74
N MET A 115 -11.90 8.57 3.71
CA MET A 115 -12.75 8.49 2.50
C MET A 115 -13.96 7.56 2.67
N GLY A 116 -14.17 7.00 3.88
CA GLY A 116 -15.35 6.19 4.24
C GLY A 116 -15.18 4.68 4.08
N ALA A 117 -14.00 4.18 3.73
CA ALA A 117 -13.75 2.74 3.62
C ALA A 117 -13.65 2.06 5.00
N ASP A 118 -14.02 0.78 5.05
CA ASP A 118 -13.68 -0.15 6.12
C ASP A 118 -12.32 -0.78 5.78
N VAL A 119 -11.26 -0.39 6.51
CA VAL A 119 -9.88 -0.72 6.14
C VAL A 119 -9.27 -1.70 7.12
N THR A 120 -8.74 -2.80 6.59
CA THR A 120 -7.85 -3.73 7.28
C THR A 120 -6.43 -3.53 6.75
N GLY A 121 -5.49 -3.23 7.64
CA GLY A 121 -4.06 -3.17 7.34
C GLY A 121 -3.34 -4.38 7.91
N VAL A 122 -2.57 -5.10 7.09
CA VAL A 122 -1.76 -6.25 7.52
C VAL A 122 -0.29 -5.96 7.31
N ASP A 123 0.53 -6.21 8.34
CA ASP A 123 1.97 -6.10 8.23
C ASP A 123 2.67 -7.16 9.10
N ALA A 124 3.77 -7.72 8.59
CA ALA A 124 4.55 -8.75 9.27
C ALA A 124 5.40 -8.20 10.42
N LEU A 125 5.54 -6.87 10.55
CA LEU A 125 6.34 -6.21 11.57
C LEU A 125 5.46 -5.61 12.67
N GLU A 126 5.39 -6.28 13.81
CA GLU A 126 4.64 -5.80 14.98
C GLU A 126 5.04 -4.38 15.41
N LYS A 127 6.34 -4.07 15.35
CA LYS A 127 6.87 -2.75 15.72
C LYS A 127 6.33 -1.64 14.82
N THR A 128 6.22 -1.89 13.53
CA THR A 128 5.66 -0.96 12.55
C THR A 128 4.16 -0.75 12.79
N LEU A 129 3.43 -1.84 13.05
CA LEU A 129 2.00 -1.76 13.38
C LEU A 129 1.73 -1.03 14.70
N LYS A 130 2.63 -1.14 15.68
CA LYS A 130 2.51 -0.35 16.91
C LYS A 130 2.56 1.15 16.60
N THR A 131 3.45 1.57 15.72
CA THR A 131 3.51 2.97 15.24
C THR A 131 2.23 3.35 14.51
N ALA A 132 1.72 2.49 13.62
CA ALA A 132 0.46 2.72 12.90
C ALA A 132 -0.73 2.88 13.86
N LYS A 133 -0.90 1.96 14.80
CA LYS A 133 -1.97 2.01 15.83
C LYS A 133 -1.89 3.29 16.66
N THR A 134 -0.68 3.62 17.15
CA THR A 134 -0.47 4.83 17.96
C THR A 134 -0.85 6.10 17.19
N HIS A 135 -0.46 6.19 15.91
CA HIS A 135 -0.79 7.38 15.11
C HIS A 135 -2.30 7.44 14.80
N ALA A 136 -2.92 6.32 14.42
CA ALA A 136 -4.35 6.25 14.17
C ALA A 136 -5.18 6.68 15.40
N GLU A 137 -4.79 6.23 16.61
CA GLU A 137 -5.40 6.67 17.88
C GLU A 137 -5.25 8.18 18.10
N GLN A 138 -4.05 8.74 17.85
CA GLN A 138 -3.78 10.17 18.02
C GLN A 138 -4.63 11.05 17.10
N VAL A 139 -4.87 10.58 15.86
CA VAL A 139 -5.64 11.34 14.86
C VAL A 139 -7.11 10.94 14.80
N GLY A 140 -7.55 10.01 15.65
CA GLY A 140 -8.96 9.61 15.79
C GLY A 140 -9.50 8.84 14.59
N VAL A 141 -8.67 7.98 13.97
CA VAL A 141 -9.04 7.13 12.84
C VAL A 141 -9.07 5.67 13.28
N ASP A 142 -10.12 4.93 12.90
CA ASP A 142 -10.29 3.52 13.27
C ASP A 142 -9.90 2.61 12.09
N VAL A 143 -8.74 1.96 12.21
CA VAL A 143 -8.19 1.01 11.24
C VAL A 143 -8.02 -0.35 11.92
N ASN A 144 -8.47 -1.42 11.28
CA ASN A 144 -8.24 -2.78 11.76
C ASN A 144 -6.80 -3.23 11.39
N TYR A 145 -5.84 -2.98 12.28
CA TYR A 145 -4.44 -3.40 12.07
C TYR A 145 -4.20 -4.81 12.61
N ILE A 146 -3.77 -5.73 11.73
CA ILE A 146 -3.48 -7.14 12.01
C ILE A 146 -1.98 -7.42 11.84
N HIS A 147 -1.33 -7.92 12.89
CA HIS A 147 0.04 -8.43 12.80
C HIS A 147 0.04 -9.81 12.16
N GLY A 148 0.70 -9.95 11.03
CA GLY A 148 0.76 -11.21 10.28
C GLY A 148 1.06 -10.99 8.80
N THR A 149 0.88 -12.07 8.05
CA THR A 149 1.06 -12.10 6.59
C THR A 149 -0.28 -12.39 5.89
N VAL A 150 -0.32 -12.25 4.57
CA VAL A 150 -1.52 -12.57 3.78
C VAL A 150 -1.91 -14.04 3.93
N GLU A 151 -0.94 -14.94 4.00
CA GLU A 151 -1.16 -16.38 4.20
C GLU A 151 -1.88 -16.65 5.53
N GLN A 152 -1.42 -16.02 6.62
CA GLN A 152 -2.05 -16.14 7.94
C GLN A 152 -3.46 -15.53 7.95
N LEU A 153 -3.69 -14.46 7.20
CA LEU A 153 -5.00 -13.88 7.05
C LEU A 153 -5.97 -14.83 6.33
N ILE A 154 -5.49 -15.52 5.29
CA ILE A 154 -6.26 -16.58 4.59
C ILE A 154 -6.57 -17.74 5.55
N GLU A 155 -5.59 -18.22 6.30
CA GLU A 155 -5.74 -19.31 7.27
C GLU A 155 -6.72 -18.96 8.41
N SER A 156 -6.82 -17.69 8.78
CA SER A 156 -7.78 -17.22 9.79
C SER A 156 -9.24 -17.28 9.32
N GLY A 157 -9.47 -17.50 8.03
CA GLY A 157 -10.79 -17.50 7.43
C GLY A 157 -11.38 -16.09 7.22
N GLU A 158 -10.52 -15.06 7.16
CA GLU A 158 -10.96 -13.70 6.87
C GLU A 158 -11.67 -13.63 5.50
N LYS A 159 -12.75 -12.88 5.44
CA LYS A 159 -13.57 -12.75 4.22
C LYS A 159 -12.85 -11.90 3.18
N PRO A 160 -12.95 -12.25 1.89
CA PRO A 160 -12.39 -11.43 0.81
C PRO A 160 -12.92 -9.99 0.81
N PHE A 161 -12.14 -9.09 0.22
CA PHE A 161 -12.31 -7.65 0.22
C PHE A 161 -12.78 -7.14 -1.14
N ASP A 162 -13.39 -5.95 -1.16
CA ASP A 162 -13.75 -5.23 -2.38
C ASP A 162 -12.50 -4.80 -3.16
N GLY A 163 -11.52 -4.28 -2.43
CA GLY A 163 -10.23 -3.87 -2.97
C GLY A 163 -9.07 -4.38 -2.11
N VAL A 164 -8.04 -4.91 -2.77
CA VAL A 164 -6.78 -5.33 -2.13
C VAL A 164 -5.65 -4.45 -2.66
N LEU A 165 -4.90 -3.86 -1.76
CA LEU A 165 -3.74 -3.04 -2.07
C LEU A 165 -2.47 -3.80 -1.72
N ASN A 166 -1.47 -3.68 -2.59
CA ASN A 166 -0.13 -4.21 -2.45
C ASN A 166 0.83 -3.19 -3.06
N MET A 167 1.24 -2.22 -2.23
CA MET A 167 1.94 -1.02 -2.68
C MET A 167 3.38 -1.01 -2.18
N GLU A 168 4.36 -1.21 -3.08
CA GLU A 168 5.81 -1.29 -2.79
C GLU A 168 6.14 -2.43 -1.80
N VAL A 169 5.58 -3.63 -2.01
CA VAL A 169 5.78 -4.81 -1.16
C VAL A 169 6.39 -5.97 -1.94
N ILE A 170 5.95 -6.18 -3.17
CA ILE A 170 6.31 -7.38 -3.96
C ILE A 170 7.82 -7.53 -4.20
N GLU A 171 8.59 -6.45 -4.23
CA GLU A 171 10.04 -6.47 -4.35
C GLU A 171 10.77 -6.95 -3.08
N HIS A 172 10.04 -7.06 -1.96
CA HIS A 172 10.56 -7.47 -0.65
C HIS A 172 10.19 -8.91 -0.27
N VAL A 173 9.42 -9.61 -1.13
CA VAL A 173 9.00 -10.99 -0.87
C VAL A 173 9.92 -12.02 -1.54
N VAL A 174 9.92 -13.24 -1.00
CA VAL A 174 10.75 -14.35 -1.49
C VAL A 174 10.25 -14.87 -2.84
N SER A 175 8.93 -15.05 -3.00
CA SER A 175 8.28 -15.58 -4.22
C SER A 175 7.18 -14.63 -4.69
N PRO A 176 7.49 -13.71 -5.63
CA PRO A 176 6.50 -12.73 -6.10
C PRO A 176 5.23 -13.33 -6.69
N GLY A 177 5.35 -14.45 -7.43
CA GLY A 177 4.19 -15.10 -8.05
C GLY A 177 3.24 -15.73 -7.04
N ASP A 178 3.77 -16.45 -6.04
CA ASP A 178 2.98 -17.07 -4.99
C ASP A 178 2.33 -16.01 -4.10
N PHE A 179 3.08 -14.95 -3.77
CA PHE A 179 2.56 -13.81 -3.00
C PHE A 179 1.37 -13.14 -3.70
N ILE A 180 1.46 -12.88 -5.02
CA ILE A 180 0.32 -12.32 -5.78
C ILE A 180 -0.85 -13.30 -5.83
N ALA A 181 -0.59 -14.60 -5.92
CA ALA A 181 -1.66 -15.61 -5.88
C ALA A 181 -2.40 -15.62 -4.53
N ASP A 182 -1.68 -15.47 -3.42
CA ASP A 182 -2.27 -15.37 -2.09
C ASP A 182 -3.03 -14.04 -1.89
N CYS A 183 -2.47 -12.92 -2.35
CA CYS A 183 -3.18 -11.64 -2.36
C CYS A 183 -4.49 -11.72 -3.17
N ALA A 184 -4.49 -12.42 -4.31
CA ALA A 184 -5.67 -12.57 -5.16
C ALA A 184 -6.80 -13.37 -4.49
N LYS A 185 -6.49 -14.33 -3.60
CA LYS A 185 -7.49 -15.05 -2.80
C LYS A 185 -8.30 -14.14 -1.88
N MET A 186 -7.71 -12.99 -1.51
CA MET A 186 -8.36 -11.98 -0.67
C MET A 186 -9.22 -10.99 -1.47
N VAL A 187 -9.22 -11.07 -2.80
CA VAL A 187 -10.11 -10.27 -3.67
C VAL A 187 -11.42 -11.04 -3.85
N ARG A 188 -12.57 -10.43 -3.51
CA ARG A 188 -13.87 -11.07 -3.77
C ARG A 188 -14.19 -11.09 -5.28
N PRO A 189 -15.08 -11.99 -5.74
CA PRO A 189 -15.65 -11.89 -7.08
C PRO A 189 -16.24 -10.49 -7.33
N GLY A 190 -15.91 -9.88 -8.48
CA GLY A 190 -16.25 -8.49 -8.80
C GLY A 190 -15.45 -7.45 -8.04
N GLY A 191 -14.40 -7.82 -7.32
CA GLY A 191 -13.44 -6.91 -6.70
C GLY A 191 -12.20 -6.66 -7.57
N LEU A 192 -11.23 -5.92 -7.03
CA LEU A 192 -9.98 -5.63 -7.71
C LEU A 192 -8.77 -5.62 -6.77
N MET A 193 -7.59 -5.80 -7.34
CA MET A 193 -6.31 -5.60 -6.68
C MET A 193 -5.53 -4.48 -7.37
N ILE A 194 -4.96 -3.57 -6.58
CA ILE A 194 -4.04 -2.52 -7.06
C ILE A 194 -2.66 -2.84 -6.50
N THR A 195 -1.68 -2.97 -7.39
CA THR A 195 -0.31 -3.27 -7.00
C THR A 195 0.65 -2.27 -7.63
N SER A 196 1.63 -1.80 -6.86
CA SER A 196 2.72 -0.96 -7.35
C SER A 196 4.07 -1.51 -6.94
N THR A 197 5.08 -1.22 -7.74
CA THR A 197 6.48 -1.58 -7.47
C THR A 197 7.43 -0.83 -8.39
N ILE A 198 8.72 -1.02 -8.14
CA ILE A 198 9.81 -0.51 -8.97
C ILE A 198 10.07 -1.50 -10.12
N ASN A 199 10.16 -0.96 -11.35
CA ASN A 199 10.47 -1.77 -12.52
C ASN A 199 11.94 -2.23 -12.53
N ARG A 200 12.19 -3.49 -12.88
CA ARG A 200 13.55 -4.00 -13.15
C ARG A 200 14.08 -3.47 -14.48
N SER A 201 14.47 -2.21 -14.50
CA SER A 201 15.00 -1.49 -15.65
C SER A 201 16.32 -0.81 -15.33
N PHE A 202 17.12 -0.50 -16.36
CA PHE A 202 18.35 0.29 -16.18
C PHE A 202 18.03 1.70 -15.65
N LYS A 203 16.92 2.27 -16.06
CA LYS A 203 16.46 3.59 -15.58
C LYS A 203 16.12 3.56 -14.10
N ALA A 204 15.41 2.53 -13.64
CA ALA A 204 15.13 2.34 -12.21
C ALA A 204 16.40 2.10 -11.40
N PHE A 205 17.34 1.29 -11.92
CA PHE A 205 18.64 1.11 -11.29
C PHE A 205 19.38 2.44 -11.07
N ALA A 206 19.45 3.26 -12.10
CA ALA A 206 20.15 4.55 -12.03
C ALA A 206 19.46 5.54 -11.08
N PHE A 207 18.14 5.61 -11.06
CA PHE A 207 17.38 6.61 -10.28
C PHE A 207 16.99 6.13 -8.89
N ALA A 208 16.45 4.91 -8.75
CA ALA A 208 15.97 4.42 -7.47
C ALA A 208 17.12 3.90 -6.60
N ILE A 209 18.08 3.18 -7.18
CA ILE A 209 19.20 2.59 -6.42
C ILE A 209 20.34 3.61 -6.32
N VAL A 210 20.93 4.02 -7.44
CA VAL A 210 22.09 4.93 -7.40
C VAL A 210 21.69 6.33 -6.94
N GLY A 211 20.58 6.86 -7.44
CA GLY A 211 20.09 8.20 -7.10
C GLY A 211 19.63 8.31 -5.65
N ALA A 212 18.66 7.48 -5.24
CA ALA A 212 18.05 7.58 -3.92
C ALA A 212 18.95 7.09 -2.79
N GLU A 213 19.68 5.99 -2.99
CA GLU A 213 20.50 5.39 -1.93
C GLU A 213 21.92 5.98 -1.83
N TYR A 214 22.57 6.29 -2.95
CA TYR A 214 23.97 6.72 -2.95
C TYR A 214 24.17 8.22 -3.09
N ILE A 215 23.36 8.91 -3.89
CA ILE A 215 23.52 10.35 -4.15
C ILE A 215 22.69 11.17 -3.18
N LEU A 216 21.38 10.96 -3.13
CA LEU A 216 20.46 11.75 -2.31
C LEU A 216 20.39 11.23 -0.87
N ARG A 217 20.80 9.99 -0.64
CA ARG A 217 20.76 9.31 0.68
C ARG A 217 19.37 9.39 1.34
N TRP A 218 18.33 9.35 0.54
CA TRP A 218 16.94 9.32 1.02
C TRP A 218 16.59 7.98 1.65
N LEU A 219 17.26 6.91 1.19
CA LEU A 219 17.08 5.53 1.65
C LEU A 219 18.43 4.95 2.09
N PRO A 220 18.44 4.03 3.07
CA PRO A 220 19.64 3.27 3.42
C PRO A 220 20.18 2.51 2.20
N ARG A 221 21.50 2.34 2.15
CA ARG A 221 22.14 1.55 1.07
C ARG A 221 21.69 0.10 1.15
N GLY A 222 21.36 -0.48 -0.02
CA GLY A 222 20.91 -1.88 -0.10
C GLY A 222 19.43 -2.08 0.19
N THR A 223 18.63 -0.99 0.27
CA THR A 223 17.16 -1.09 0.41
C THR A 223 16.54 -1.82 -0.78
N HIS A 224 17.09 -1.67 -1.99
CA HIS A 224 16.57 -2.33 -3.18
C HIS A 224 17.62 -3.25 -3.80
N GLN A 225 17.24 -4.51 -4.00
CA GLN A 225 18.03 -5.49 -4.75
C GLN A 225 17.49 -5.56 -6.17
N TYR A 226 18.32 -5.20 -7.16
CA TYR A 226 17.88 -5.10 -8.57
C TYR A 226 17.20 -6.37 -9.10
N GLU A 227 17.67 -7.53 -8.68
CA GLU A 227 17.15 -8.84 -9.10
C GLU A 227 15.74 -9.12 -8.57
N LYS A 228 15.37 -8.51 -7.44
CA LYS A 228 14.03 -8.63 -6.83
C LYS A 228 13.00 -7.69 -7.45
N LEU A 229 13.43 -6.67 -8.19
CA LEU A 229 12.52 -5.75 -8.87
C LEU A 229 11.70 -6.51 -9.93
N VAL A 230 10.44 -6.10 -10.14
CA VAL A 230 9.49 -6.82 -10.98
C VAL A 230 9.20 -6.04 -12.26
N LYS A 231 9.30 -6.69 -13.44
CA LYS A 231 8.95 -6.06 -14.71
C LYS A 231 7.43 -5.98 -14.88
N PRO A 232 6.88 -4.95 -15.56
CA PRO A 232 5.43 -4.85 -15.80
C PRO A 232 4.82 -6.10 -16.45
N ARG A 233 5.53 -6.75 -17.37
CA ARG A 233 5.08 -8.00 -18.02
C ARG A 233 5.06 -9.19 -17.05
N GLU A 234 5.96 -9.23 -16.06
CA GLU A 234 5.97 -10.26 -15.02
C GLU A 234 4.78 -10.06 -14.10
N MET A 235 4.52 -8.80 -13.67
CA MET A 235 3.35 -8.45 -12.87
C MET A 235 2.04 -8.85 -13.56
N GLN A 236 1.88 -8.47 -14.81
CA GLN A 236 0.68 -8.83 -15.58
C GLN A 236 0.50 -10.36 -15.68
N ARG A 237 1.60 -11.11 -15.83
CA ARG A 237 1.55 -12.56 -15.82
C ARG A 237 1.13 -13.09 -14.45
N TYR A 238 1.73 -12.62 -13.36
CA TYR A 238 1.38 -13.06 -12.00
C TYR A 238 -0.11 -12.82 -11.70
N LEU A 239 -0.62 -11.64 -12.04
CA LEU A 239 -2.05 -11.32 -11.88
C LEU A 239 -2.94 -12.29 -12.69
N LYS A 240 -2.57 -12.55 -13.95
CA LYS A 240 -3.32 -13.47 -14.82
C LYS A 240 -3.28 -14.92 -14.30
N ASP A 241 -2.11 -15.38 -13.86
CA ASP A 241 -1.92 -16.73 -13.34
C ASP A 241 -2.70 -16.91 -12.01
N ALA A 242 -2.89 -15.81 -11.25
CA ALA A 242 -3.71 -15.74 -10.05
C ALA A 242 -5.23 -15.59 -10.32
N GLY A 243 -5.67 -15.65 -11.58
CA GLY A 243 -7.10 -15.56 -11.95
C GLY A 243 -7.66 -14.14 -12.06
N LEU A 244 -6.82 -13.11 -12.00
CA LEU A 244 -7.23 -11.74 -12.20
C LEU A 244 -7.00 -11.30 -13.66
N THR A 245 -7.85 -10.42 -14.16
CA THR A 245 -7.68 -9.78 -15.47
C THR A 245 -6.88 -8.49 -15.29
N PRO A 246 -5.59 -8.45 -15.70
CA PRO A 246 -4.79 -7.25 -15.54
C PRO A 246 -5.15 -6.17 -16.57
N GLU A 247 -5.24 -4.93 -16.12
CA GLU A 247 -5.26 -3.76 -16.98
C GLU A 247 -3.84 -3.37 -17.44
N PRO A 248 -3.69 -2.54 -18.48
CA PRO A 248 -2.40 -1.98 -18.84
C PRO A 248 -1.75 -1.27 -17.65
N SER A 249 -0.46 -1.55 -17.39
CA SER A 249 0.28 -0.88 -16.34
C SER A 249 0.44 0.61 -16.67
N ILE A 250 0.41 1.45 -15.63
CA ILE A 250 0.64 2.89 -15.74
C ILE A 250 1.87 3.28 -14.92
N GLY A 251 2.73 4.11 -15.48
CA GLY A 251 3.96 4.55 -14.82
C GLY A 251 3.71 5.64 -13.79
N MET A 252 4.64 5.75 -12.85
CA MET A 252 4.71 6.86 -11.91
C MET A 252 6.08 7.53 -12.02
N SER A 253 6.12 8.85 -12.12
CA SER A 253 7.36 9.60 -12.20
C SER A 253 7.34 10.81 -11.27
N LEU A 254 8.50 11.05 -10.63
CA LEU A 254 8.75 12.24 -9.83
C LEU A 254 9.20 13.40 -10.74
N ASN A 255 8.54 14.54 -10.61
CA ASN A 255 9.10 15.79 -11.15
C ASN A 255 10.03 16.40 -10.09
N PRO A 256 11.35 16.41 -10.32
CA PRO A 256 12.32 16.87 -9.31
C PRO A 256 12.24 18.38 -9.02
N LEU A 257 11.69 19.18 -9.94
CA LEU A 257 11.55 20.63 -9.75
C LEU A 257 10.37 21.00 -8.86
N SER A 258 9.25 20.27 -8.97
CA SER A 258 8.05 20.53 -8.17
C SER A 258 7.90 19.57 -6.99
N ASN A 259 8.76 18.55 -6.91
CA ASN A 259 8.69 17.45 -5.93
C ASN A 259 7.32 16.73 -5.92
N ASN A 260 6.67 16.67 -7.09
CA ASN A 260 5.36 16.06 -7.25
C ASN A 260 5.46 14.79 -8.10
N TRP A 261 4.80 13.74 -7.64
CA TRP A 261 4.58 12.52 -8.43
C TRP A 261 3.38 12.69 -9.36
N LYS A 262 3.48 12.11 -10.56
CA LYS A 262 2.40 12.04 -11.53
C LYS A 262 2.38 10.70 -12.23
N PHE A 263 1.19 10.30 -12.71
CA PHE A 263 1.03 9.16 -13.58
C PHE A 263 1.45 9.49 -15.01
N THR A 264 1.98 8.51 -15.75
CA THR A 264 2.57 8.67 -17.08
C THR A 264 2.59 7.33 -17.81
N ASP A 265 2.74 7.37 -19.14
CA ASP A 265 2.92 6.15 -19.94
C ASP A 265 4.34 5.56 -19.82
N ASP A 266 5.28 6.29 -19.21
CA ASP A 266 6.65 5.82 -19.00
C ASP A 266 6.73 4.87 -17.78
N LEU A 267 6.84 3.59 -18.05
CA LEU A 267 7.00 2.52 -17.05
C LEU A 267 8.43 2.38 -16.53
N GLY A 268 9.31 3.32 -16.84
CA GLY A 268 10.76 3.14 -16.67
C GLY A 268 11.25 3.06 -15.21
N ILE A 269 10.51 3.55 -14.22
CA ILE A 269 10.91 3.52 -12.80
C ILE A 269 9.84 2.80 -11.98
N ASN A 270 8.86 3.53 -11.45
CA ASN A 270 7.73 2.95 -10.72
C ASN A 270 6.52 2.79 -11.65
N TYR A 271 5.71 1.79 -11.36
CA TYR A 271 4.47 1.57 -12.07
C TYR A 271 3.40 0.97 -11.15
N VAL A 272 2.15 1.11 -11.57
CA VAL A 272 0.97 0.52 -10.95
C VAL A 272 0.27 -0.37 -11.96
N THR A 273 -0.26 -1.49 -11.52
CA THR A 273 -1.11 -2.38 -12.32
C THR A 273 -2.37 -2.72 -11.52
N VAL A 274 -3.51 -2.69 -12.18
CA VAL A 274 -4.80 -3.10 -11.60
C VAL A 274 -5.15 -4.48 -12.15
N GLY A 275 -5.49 -5.41 -11.27
CA GLY A 275 -6.04 -6.72 -11.62
C GLY A 275 -7.48 -6.82 -11.16
N LYS A 276 -8.43 -7.12 -12.07
CA LYS A 276 -9.86 -7.23 -11.78
C LYS A 276 -10.27 -8.69 -11.66
N PHE A 277 -11.02 -9.03 -10.62
CA PHE A 277 -11.69 -10.33 -10.52
C PHE A 277 -13.04 -10.20 -11.27
N LEU A 278 -13.08 -10.72 -12.50
CA LEU A 278 -14.32 -10.73 -13.27
C LEU A 278 -15.28 -11.78 -12.69
N ASN A 279 -16.58 -11.45 -12.67
CA ASN A 279 -17.66 -12.36 -12.22
C ASN A 279 -17.82 -13.56 -13.13
#